data_dd6a8fc22a3167cf014e2c1d6a054f1e
#
_entry.id   dd6a8fc22a3167cf014e2c1d6a054f1e
#
_cell.length_a   1.000
_cell.length_b   1.000
_cell.length_c   1.000
_cell.angle_alpha   90.00
_cell.angle_beta   90.00
_cell.angle_gamma   90.00
#
_symmetry.space_group_name_H-M   'P 1'
#
loop_
_entity.id
_entity.type
_entity.pdbx_description
1 polymer ?
#
loop_
_entity_poly.entity_id
_entity_poly.type
_entity_poly.pdbx_seq_one_letter_code
_entity_poly.pdbx_strand_id
1 'polypeptide(L)'
;NKDRQVQLAEQIHQLIKRYNNKYNPKQFLFNGLNSYQYSTASIQKIIKRAAIKADIRKNVTPHTLRHSFATHLLEDGIDIRYIQTILGHSNIQTTQIYTHVSSRHLKNIKNPTDDMNIL
;
A
#
# COMPACT_ATOMS: atom_id res chain seq x y z
N ASN A 1 0.71 0.50 17.93
CA ASN A 1 -0.36 0.20 17.03
C ASN A 1 -0.95 1.48 16.46
N LYS A 2 -0.55 1.83 15.24
CA LYS A 2 -0.91 3.12 14.65
C LYS A 2 -1.63 2.91 13.33
N ASP A 3 -2.84 3.46 13.26
CA ASP A 3 -3.55 3.53 11.99
C ASP A 3 -2.90 4.61 11.13
N ARG A 4 -2.89 4.35 9.83
CA ARG A 4 -2.31 5.27 8.85
C ARG A 4 -3.24 5.42 7.66
N GLN A 5 -3.24 6.61 7.09
CA GLN A 5 -3.91 6.85 5.83
C GLN A 5 -2.87 6.83 4.73
N VAL A 6 -3.09 6.01 3.74
CA VAL A 6 -2.16 5.88 2.60
C VAL A 6 -2.92 6.03 1.30
N GLN A 7 -2.20 6.39 0.24
CA GLN A 7 -2.78 6.46 -1.09
C GLN A 7 -3.15 5.06 -1.58
N LEU A 8 -4.32 4.95 -2.19
CA LEU A 8 -4.79 3.69 -2.76
C LEU A 8 -4.84 3.82 -4.29
N ALA A 9 -4.14 2.92 -4.98
CA ALA A 9 -4.17 2.88 -6.43
C ALA A 9 -5.58 2.59 -6.94
N GLU A 10 -5.97 3.22 -8.05
CA GLU A 10 -7.31 3.05 -8.61
C GLU A 10 -7.61 1.60 -8.94
N GLN A 11 -6.65 0.88 -9.51
CA GLN A 11 -6.82 -0.55 -9.83
C GLN A 11 -7.07 -1.39 -8.58
N ILE A 12 -6.37 -1.07 -7.49
CA ILE A 12 -6.57 -1.76 -6.21
C ILE A 12 -7.95 -1.45 -5.65
N HIS A 13 -8.41 -0.20 -5.77
CA HIS A 13 -9.75 0.18 -5.34
C HIS A 13 -10.83 -0.65 -6.06
N GLN A 14 -10.68 -0.85 -7.35
CA GLN A 14 -11.61 -1.69 -8.13
C GLN A 14 -11.57 -3.16 -7.68
N LEU A 15 -10.37 -3.68 -7.41
CA LEU A 15 -10.23 -5.05 -6.89
C LEU A 15 -10.88 -5.22 -5.53
N ILE A 16 -10.73 -4.23 -4.65
CA ILE A 16 -11.36 -4.25 -3.33
C ILE A 16 -12.89 -4.25 -3.46
N LYS A 17 -13.44 -3.49 -4.38
CA LYS A 17 -14.89 -3.50 -4.64
C LYS A 17 -15.36 -4.88 -5.05
N ARG A 18 -14.64 -5.54 -5.96
CA ARG A 18 -14.98 -6.91 -6.38
C ARG A 18 -14.90 -7.88 -5.22
N TYR A 19 -13.86 -7.76 -4.40
CA TYR A 19 -13.66 -8.59 -3.21
C TYR A 19 -14.82 -8.41 -2.24
N ASN A 20 -15.20 -7.17 -1.94
CA ASN A 20 -16.29 -6.88 -1.02
C ASN A 20 -17.61 -7.46 -1.51
N ASN A 21 -17.88 -7.38 -2.79
CA ASN A 21 -19.11 -7.91 -3.37
C ASN A 21 -19.15 -9.44 -3.31
N LYS A 22 -17.99 -10.09 -3.45
CA LYS A 22 -17.92 -11.55 -3.47
C LYS A 22 -17.92 -12.15 -2.07
N TYR A 23 -17.16 -11.57 -1.14
CA TYR A 23 -16.92 -12.17 0.17
C TYR A 23 -17.63 -11.47 1.32
N ASN A 24 -18.09 -10.24 1.11
CA ASN A 24 -18.86 -9.46 2.09
C ASN A 24 -18.22 -9.47 3.48
N PRO A 25 -16.97 -9.02 3.63
CA PRO A 25 -16.26 -9.04 4.91
C PRO A 25 -16.97 -8.14 5.93
N LYS A 26 -16.97 -8.54 7.20
CA LYS A 26 -17.73 -7.85 8.24
C LYS A 26 -16.89 -6.88 9.06
N GLN A 27 -15.84 -7.36 9.71
CA GLN A 27 -15.07 -6.55 10.64
C GLN A 27 -13.75 -6.05 10.02
N PHE A 28 -13.02 -6.94 9.41
CA PHE A 28 -11.77 -6.63 8.72
C PHE A 28 -11.93 -6.90 7.24
N LEU A 29 -11.23 -6.13 6.40
CA LEU A 29 -11.23 -6.39 4.96
C LEU A 29 -10.72 -7.81 4.68
N PHE A 30 -9.63 -8.21 5.34
CA PHE A 30 -9.10 -9.56 5.26
C PHE A 30 -9.17 -10.21 6.63
N ASN A 31 -9.93 -11.29 6.72
CA ASN A 31 -10.08 -12.02 7.96
C ASN A 31 -9.15 -13.22 7.96
N GLY A 32 -8.47 -13.44 9.09
CA GLY A 32 -7.73 -14.65 9.35
C GLY A 32 -8.66 -15.74 9.88
N LEU A 33 -8.09 -16.74 10.51
CA LEU A 33 -8.85 -17.83 11.12
C LEU A 33 -9.82 -17.28 12.18
N ASN A 34 -11.03 -17.82 12.22
CA ASN A 34 -12.06 -17.46 13.19
C ASN A 34 -12.41 -15.97 13.20
N SER A 35 -12.33 -15.32 12.04
CA SER A 35 -12.64 -13.89 11.87
C SER A 35 -11.71 -12.96 12.65
N TYR A 36 -10.55 -13.43 13.06
CA TYR A 36 -9.54 -12.57 13.66
C TYR A 36 -8.78 -11.81 12.58
N GLN A 37 -8.12 -10.73 13.00
CA GLN A 37 -7.29 -9.96 12.10
C GLN A 37 -6.16 -10.83 11.51
N TYR A 38 -5.85 -10.61 10.24
CA TYR A 38 -4.76 -11.33 9.58
C TYR A 38 -3.44 -11.01 10.27
N SER A 39 -2.66 -12.03 10.58
CA SER A 39 -1.39 -11.84 11.28
C SER A 39 -0.29 -11.33 10.34
N THR A 40 0.67 -10.62 10.90
CA THR A 40 1.86 -10.18 10.17
C THR A 40 2.59 -11.37 9.55
N ALA A 41 2.71 -12.48 10.28
CA ALA A 41 3.37 -13.68 9.78
C ALA A 41 2.64 -14.26 8.57
N SER A 42 1.31 -14.27 8.59
CA SER A 42 0.53 -14.76 7.46
C SER A 42 0.72 -13.89 6.21
N ILE A 43 0.76 -12.58 6.37
CA ILE A 43 1.01 -11.65 5.26
C ILE A 43 2.40 -11.88 4.68
N GLN A 44 3.41 -12.06 5.53
CA GLN A 44 4.77 -12.34 5.08
C GLN A 44 4.84 -13.64 4.27
N LYS A 45 4.13 -14.67 4.69
CA LYS A 45 4.07 -15.95 3.96
C LYS A 45 3.43 -15.79 2.58
N ILE A 46 2.36 -15.00 2.50
CA ILE A 46 1.69 -14.72 1.21
C ILE A 46 2.66 -14.04 0.25
N ILE A 47 3.38 -13.05 0.72
CA ILE A 47 4.35 -12.32 -0.10
C ILE A 47 5.48 -13.24 -0.55
N LYS A 48 6.00 -14.09 0.34
CA LYS A 48 7.05 -15.05 -0.01
C LYS A 48 6.60 -16.03 -1.08
N ARG A 49 5.37 -16.57 -0.95
CA ARG A 49 4.82 -17.47 -1.96
C ARG A 49 4.66 -16.78 -3.30
N ALA A 50 4.17 -15.55 -3.29
CA ALA A 50 4.02 -14.77 -4.51
C ALA A 50 5.36 -14.52 -5.19
N ALA A 51 6.40 -14.21 -4.41
CA ALA A 51 7.75 -14.01 -4.93
C ALA A 51 8.29 -15.28 -5.58
N ILE A 52 8.09 -16.44 -4.93
CA ILE A 52 8.51 -17.72 -5.48
C ILE A 52 7.80 -18.01 -6.80
N LYS A 53 6.48 -17.78 -6.85
CA LYS A 53 5.71 -17.99 -8.08
C LYS A 53 6.15 -17.05 -9.20
N ALA A 54 6.63 -15.87 -8.87
CA ALA A 54 7.12 -14.89 -9.82
C ALA A 54 8.60 -15.12 -10.20
N ASP A 55 9.22 -16.20 -9.69
CA ASP A 55 10.63 -16.51 -9.90
C ASP A 55 11.56 -15.40 -9.41
N ILE A 56 11.18 -14.73 -8.34
CA ILE A 56 12.01 -13.73 -7.68
C ILE A 56 12.79 -14.43 -6.57
N ARG A 57 14.11 -14.45 -6.71
CA ARG A 57 14.99 -15.20 -5.79
C ARG A 57 15.38 -14.39 -4.56
N LYS A 58 15.16 -13.09 -4.58
CA LYS A 58 15.45 -12.22 -3.44
C LYS A 58 14.47 -12.50 -2.31
N ASN A 59 14.89 -12.22 -1.08
CA ASN A 59 14.00 -12.27 0.06
C ASN A 59 13.07 -11.04 0.03
N VAL A 60 11.81 -11.26 -0.31
CA VAL A 60 10.81 -10.19 -0.41
C VAL A 60 9.96 -10.14 0.85
N THR A 61 9.88 -8.98 1.46
CA THR A 61 9.08 -8.72 2.65
C THR A 61 8.14 -7.53 2.37
N PRO A 62 7.18 -7.24 3.27
CA PRO A 62 6.38 -6.02 3.14
C PRO A 62 7.24 -4.76 3.06
N HIS A 63 8.34 -4.69 3.80
CA HIS A 63 9.28 -3.56 3.71
C HIS A 63 9.91 -3.43 2.34
N THR A 64 10.22 -4.55 1.71
CA THR A 64 10.75 -4.56 0.34
C THR A 64 9.77 -3.90 -0.63
N LEU A 65 8.49 -4.25 -0.51
CA LEU A 65 7.44 -3.68 -1.36
C LEU A 65 7.29 -2.18 -1.10
N ARG A 66 7.29 -1.77 0.17
CA ARG A 66 7.19 -0.37 0.56
C ARG A 66 8.38 0.43 0.03
N HIS A 67 9.57 -0.12 0.15
CA HIS A 67 10.80 0.51 -0.37
C HIS A 67 10.75 0.64 -1.89
N SER A 68 10.32 -0.39 -2.58
CA SER A 68 10.17 -0.37 -4.04
C SER A 68 9.19 0.70 -4.49
N PHE A 69 8.06 0.81 -3.80
CA PHE A 69 7.06 1.85 -4.09
C PHE A 69 7.65 3.25 -3.94
N ALA A 70 8.37 3.49 -2.83
CA ALA A 70 9.02 4.77 -2.60
C ALA A 70 10.08 5.07 -3.67
N THR A 71 10.85 4.08 -4.07
CA THR A 71 11.88 4.22 -5.10
C THR A 71 11.27 4.62 -6.44
N HIS A 72 10.16 3.98 -6.82
CA HIS A 72 9.47 4.33 -8.06
C HIS A 72 8.98 5.78 -8.05
N LEU A 73 8.45 6.25 -6.93
CA LEU A 73 8.03 7.64 -6.80
C LEU A 73 9.21 8.59 -6.91
N LEU A 74 10.35 8.26 -6.28
CA LEU A 74 11.57 9.06 -6.39
C LEU A 74 12.05 9.14 -7.83
N GLU A 75 12.05 8.03 -8.54
CA GLU A 75 12.45 7.98 -9.94
C GLU A 75 11.53 8.81 -10.83
N ASP A 76 10.26 8.93 -10.47
CA ASP A 76 9.30 9.78 -11.14
C ASP A 76 9.45 11.26 -10.76
N GLY A 77 10.44 11.62 -9.95
CA GLY A 77 10.71 12.99 -9.58
C GLY A 77 9.88 13.54 -8.43
N ILE A 78 9.21 12.68 -7.68
CA ILE A 78 8.40 13.12 -6.55
C ILE A 78 9.32 13.47 -5.36
N ASP A 79 9.08 14.63 -4.75
CA ASP A 79 9.84 15.07 -3.58
C ASP A 79 9.68 14.08 -2.41
N ILE A 80 10.78 13.80 -1.73
CA ILE A 80 10.80 12.82 -0.63
C ILE A 80 9.78 13.15 0.47
N ARG A 81 9.48 14.41 0.69
CA ARG A 81 8.51 14.82 1.70
C ARG A 81 7.10 14.37 1.33
N TYR A 82 6.73 14.46 0.06
CA TYR A 82 5.45 13.99 -0.42
C TYR A 82 5.38 12.46 -0.37
N ILE A 83 6.49 11.79 -0.67
CA ILE A 83 6.56 10.33 -0.58
C ILE A 83 6.30 9.87 0.85
N GLN A 84 6.89 10.52 1.84
CA GLN A 84 6.63 10.20 3.24
C GLN A 84 5.15 10.37 3.60
N THR A 85 4.51 11.40 3.10
CA THR A 85 3.09 11.63 3.32
C THR A 85 2.24 10.55 2.66
N ILE A 86 2.55 10.22 1.41
CA ILE A 86 1.84 9.16 0.66
C ILE A 86 1.95 7.82 1.37
N LEU A 87 3.09 7.52 1.97
CA LEU A 87 3.32 6.27 2.69
C LEU A 87 2.69 6.25 4.08
N GLY A 88 2.06 7.36 4.49
CA GLY A 88 1.37 7.41 5.77
C GLY A 88 2.29 7.54 6.96
N HIS A 89 3.42 8.19 6.83
CA HIS A 89 4.26 8.52 7.99
C HIS A 89 3.52 9.45 8.92
N SER A 90 3.53 9.17 10.21
CA SER A 90 2.73 9.88 11.19
C SER A 90 3.55 10.73 12.15
N ASN A 91 4.69 11.26 11.72
CA ASN A 91 5.44 12.18 12.54
C ASN A 91 4.94 13.63 12.34
N ILE A 92 5.36 14.54 13.24
CA ILE A 92 4.91 15.93 13.21
C ILE A 92 5.30 16.62 11.91
N GLN A 93 6.51 16.36 11.42
CA GLN A 93 6.99 16.96 10.17
C GLN A 93 6.12 16.54 8.98
N THR A 94 5.76 15.28 8.92
CA THR A 94 4.87 14.77 7.88
C THR A 94 3.51 15.43 7.94
N THR A 95 2.97 15.61 9.15
CA THR A 95 1.70 16.29 9.36
C THR A 95 1.77 17.74 8.88
N GLN A 96 2.85 18.44 9.18
CA GLN A 96 3.04 19.82 8.73
C GLN A 96 3.10 19.90 7.20
N ILE A 97 3.80 18.99 6.56
CA ILE A 97 3.86 18.92 5.10
C ILE A 97 2.46 18.70 4.53
N TYR A 98 1.71 17.79 5.15
CA TYR A 98 0.35 17.48 4.70
C TYR A 98 -0.57 18.69 4.80
N THR A 99 -0.44 19.51 5.86
CA THR A 99 -1.26 20.72 5.98
C THR A 99 -0.94 21.78 4.95
N HIS A 100 0.32 21.83 4.48
CA HIS A 100 0.74 22.76 3.43
C HIS A 100 0.43 22.26 2.02
N VAL A 101 0.22 20.96 1.87
CA VAL A 101 -0.07 20.33 0.58
C VAL A 101 -1.52 19.86 0.60
N SER A 102 -2.34 20.37 -0.31
CA SER A 102 -3.74 19.97 -0.36
C SER A 102 -3.87 18.48 -0.68
N SER A 103 -4.91 17.84 -0.11
CA SER A 103 -5.25 16.46 -0.44
C SER A 103 -5.43 16.27 -1.95
N ARG A 104 -5.95 17.29 -2.63
CA ARG A 104 -6.13 17.28 -4.07
C ARG A 104 -4.81 17.12 -4.80
N HIS A 105 -3.78 17.85 -4.34
CA HIS A 105 -2.44 17.74 -4.95
C HIS A 105 -1.86 16.34 -4.79
N LEU A 106 -1.98 15.76 -3.59
CA LEU A 106 -1.50 14.41 -3.33
C LEU A 106 -2.25 13.37 -4.16
N LYS A 107 -3.54 13.56 -4.38
CA LYS A 107 -4.33 12.65 -5.21
C LYS A 107 -3.92 12.70 -6.67
N ASN A 108 -3.38 13.81 -7.13
CA ASN A 108 -2.94 13.95 -8.51
C ASN A 108 -1.56 13.34 -8.76
N ILE A 109 -0.84 12.96 -7.70
CA ILE A 109 0.43 12.24 -7.87
C ILE A 109 0.10 10.81 -8.32
N LYS A 110 0.69 10.42 -9.45
CA LYS A 110 0.45 9.13 -10.03
C LYS A 110 0.97 8.01 -9.13
N ASN A 111 0.12 7.03 -8.85
CA ASN A 111 0.51 5.87 -8.07
C ASN A 111 1.23 4.87 -8.99
N PRO A 112 2.45 4.44 -8.64
CA PRO A 112 3.21 3.49 -9.46
C PRO A 112 2.45 2.20 -9.77
N THR A 113 1.56 1.77 -8.88
CA THR A 113 0.76 0.55 -9.09
C THR A 113 -0.17 0.68 -10.30
N ASP A 114 -0.57 1.90 -10.66
CA ASP A 114 -1.44 2.12 -11.81
C ASP A 114 -0.71 1.94 -13.16
N ASP A 115 0.62 1.88 -13.15
CA ASP A 115 1.39 1.50 -14.34
C ASP A 115 1.46 0.00 -14.54
N MET A 116 1.02 -0.78 -13.57
CA MET A 116 0.98 -2.22 -13.65
C MET A 116 -0.33 -2.67 -14.32
N ASN A 117 -0.26 -3.77 -15.04
CA ASN A 117 -1.44 -4.33 -15.69
C ASN A 117 -2.03 -5.44 -14.84
N ILE A 118 -2.79 -5.07 -13.79
CA ILE A 118 -3.31 -6.02 -12.79
C ILE A 118 -4.82 -6.25 -12.87
N LEU A 119 -5.53 -5.48 -13.70
CA LEU A 119 -6.98 -5.66 -13.92
C LEU A 119 -7.27 -6.49 -15.16
#